data_b845082b6eea3192b629665cc3baae9c
#
_entry.id   b845082b6eea3192b629665cc3baae9c
#
_cell.length_a   1.000
_cell.length_b   1.000
_cell.length_c   1.000
_cell.angle_alpha   90.00
_cell.angle_beta   90.00
_cell.angle_gamma   90.00
#
_symmetry.space_group_name_H-M   'P 1'
#
loop_
_entity.id
_entity.type
_entity.pdbx_description
1 polymer ?
#
loop_
_entity_poly.entity_id
_entity_poly.type
_entity_poly.pdbx_seq_one_letter_code
_entity_poly.pdbx_strand_id
1 'polypeptide(L)'
;MNFADVRFDLRDCNPAVVDAWAAHFAGVDQVRVQPGDIFQDEADALVSPANSFGFMDGGIDLAFSEQFGWHLQARVQERIRRDFHGELLVGQAFVVPTLDAVWPHLICAPTMRVPADVSGTPNAFLAFRAALLAVQAHNASGGSPIRRVSCPGLGTAIGRMAPDVCARQMRAAYDAAVLGRTPELSTLQDAKLWHVQLTRADL
;
A
#
# COMPACT_ATOMS: atom_id res chain seq x y z
N MET A 1 -2.56 0.35 19.71
CA MET A 1 -1.57 1.41 19.45
C MET A 1 -2.13 2.34 18.40
N ASN A 2 -1.97 3.63 18.56
CA ASN A 2 -2.56 4.67 17.69
C ASN A 2 -1.56 5.03 16.59
N PHE A 3 -2.02 5.47 15.42
CA PHE A 3 -1.18 6.01 14.34
C PHE A 3 -0.61 7.42 14.62
N ALA A 4 -0.80 7.97 15.83
CA ALA A 4 -0.41 9.34 16.16
C ALA A 4 1.04 9.70 15.80
N ASP A 5 1.95 8.74 15.91
CA ASP A 5 3.38 8.92 15.67
C ASP A 5 3.84 8.36 14.30
N VAL A 6 2.90 7.96 13.43
CA VAL A 6 3.24 7.41 12.10
C VAL A 6 3.06 8.47 11.03
N ARG A 7 4.07 8.64 10.17
CA ARG A 7 4.07 9.51 8.98
C ARG A 7 4.03 8.65 7.72
N PHE A 8 3.33 9.12 6.71
CA PHE A 8 3.20 8.46 5.43
C PHE A 8 3.73 9.35 4.31
N ASP A 9 4.78 8.89 3.64
CA ASP A 9 5.34 9.55 2.46
C ASP A 9 4.77 8.85 1.22
N LEU A 10 3.84 9.50 0.52
CA LEU A 10 3.33 9.03 -0.76
C LEU A 10 4.26 9.54 -1.87
N ARG A 11 4.95 8.63 -2.54
CA ARG A 11 5.99 9.00 -3.50
C ARG A 11 5.88 8.20 -4.79
N ASP A 12 5.88 8.89 -5.91
CA ASP A 12 5.83 8.27 -7.24
C ASP A 12 6.59 9.12 -8.27
N CYS A 13 7.16 8.46 -9.27
CA CYS A 13 7.78 9.12 -10.42
C CYS A 13 6.76 9.64 -11.44
N ASN A 14 5.51 9.18 -11.38
CA ASN A 14 4.44 9.63 -12.26
C ASN A 14 3.78 10.90 -11.69
N PRO A 15 3.95 12.07 -12.35
CA PRO A 15 3.40 13.34 -11.85
C PRO A 15 1.87 13.31 -11.71
N ALA A 16 1.16 12.58 -12.56
CA ALA A 16 -0.30 12.48 -12.45
C ALA A 16 -0.76 11.77 -11.16
N VAL A 17 0.02 10.82 -10.66
CA VAL A 17 -0.23 10.15 -9.37
C VAL A 17 0.04 11.11 -8.22
N VAL A 18 1.14 11.87 -8.30
CA VAL A 18 1.52 12.88 -7.29
C VAL A 18 0.46 13.98 -7.20
N ASP A 19 0.00 14.51 -8.34
CA ASP A 19 -1.02 15.57 -8.39
C ASP A 19 -2.37 15.08 -7.81
N ALA A 20 -2.77 13.84 -8.14
CA ALA A 20 -3.96 13.23 -7.57
C ALA A 20 -3.86 13.09 -6.04
N TRP A 21 -2.74 12.60 -5.52
CA TRP A 21 -2.53 12.55 -4.07
C TRP A 21 -2.54 13.95 -3.42
N ALA A 22 -1.91 14.93 -4.05
CA ALA A 22 -1.89 16.30 -3.52
C ALA A 22 -3.32 16.86 -3.35
N ALA A 23 -4.22 16.54 -4.29
CA ALA A 23 -5.63 16.90 -4.20
C ALA A 23 -6.36 16.15 -3.09
N HIS A 24 -6.25 14.81 -3.05
CA HIS A 24 -7.01 13.98 -2.12
C HIS A 24 -6.50 14.01 -0.67
N PHE A 25 -5.21 14.26 -0.45
CA PHE A 25 -4.60 14.32 0.89
C PHE A 25 -4.34 15.75 1.37
N ALA A 26 -4.88 16.77 0.70
CA ALA A 26 -4.78 18.16 1.16
C ALA A 26 -5.27 18.30 2.61
N GLY A 27 -4.46 18.93 3.46
CA GLY A 27 -4.78 19.16 4.88
C GLY A 27 -4.64 17.92 5.78
N VAL A 28 -3.97 16.86 5.33
CA VAL A 28 -3.66 15.68 6.16
C VAL A 28 -2.21 15.76 6.64
N ASP A 29 -2.00 16.25 7.85
CA ASP A 29 -0.66 16.59 8.40
C ASP A 29 0.29 15.37 8.48
N GLN A 30 -0.23 14.16 8.61
CA GLN A 30 0.58 12.94 8.70
C GLN A 30 1.00 12.39 7.33
N VAL A 31 0.48 12.95 6.23
CA VAL A 31 0.78 12.50 4.87
C VAL A 31 1.57 13.57 4.13
N ARG A 32 2.72 13.19 3.61
CA ARG A 32 3.56 14.01 2.75
C ARG A 32 3.52 13.43 1.34
N VAL A 33 3.15 14.23 0.37
CA VAL A 33 3.14 13.86 -1.05
C VAL A 33 4.39 14.40 -1.72
N GLN A 34 5.12 13.57 -2.45
CA GLN A 34 6.41 13.91 -3.04
C GLN A 34 6.60 13.24 -4.40
N PRO A 35 7.08 13.98 -5.42
CA PRO A 35 7.56 13.36 -6.65
C PRO A 35 8.89 12.65 -6.42
N GLY A 36 9.18 11.62 -7.21
CA GLY A 36 10.50 11.00 -7.29
C GLY A 36 10.54 9.52 -6.91
N ASP A 37 11.75 9.00 -6.83
CA ASP A 37 12.02 7.61 -6.53
C ASP A 37 11.71 7.28 -5.06
N ILE A 38 11.19 6.07 -4.80
CA ILE A 38 10.82 5.63 -3.45
C ILE A 38 12.02 5.53 -2.50
N PHE A 39 13.23 5.35 -3.05
CA PHE A 39 14.48 5.28 -2.29
C PHE A 39 15.13 6.65 -2.01
N GLN A 40 14.50 7.74 -2.41
CA GLN A 40 15.08 9.08 -2.26
C GLN A 40 15.21 9.54 -0.81
N ASP A 41 14.26 9.14 0.05
CA ASP A 41 14.26 9.47 1.47
C ASP A 41 14.30 8.20 2.34
N GLU A 42 14.88 8.29 3.53
CA GLU A 42 14.86 7.22 4.53
C GLU A 42 13.41 6.94 4.98
N ALA A 43 13.11 5.67 5.24
CA ALA A 43 11.83 5.25 5.79
C ALA A 43 12.00 3.97 6.62
N ASP A 44 11.22 3.81 7.69
CA ASP A 44 11.26 2.56 8.48
C ASP A 44 10.65 1.38 7.71
N ALA A 45 9.75 1.68 6.76
CA ALA A 45 9.15 0.66 5.91
C ALA A 45 8.77 1.20 4.53
N LEU A 46 8.94 0.37 3.51
CA LEU A 46 8.49 0.61 2.14
C LEU A 46 7.30 -0.29 1.82
N VAL A 47 6.29 0.22 1.12
CA VAL A 47 5.15 -0.59 0.68
C VAL A 47 5.43 -1.17 -0.71
N SER A 48 5.34 -2.49 -0.82
CA SER A 48 5.36 -3.24 -2.08
C SER A 48 3.92 -3.56 -2.51
N PRO A 49 3.46 -3.01 -3.65
CA PRO A 49 2.12 -3.27 -4.20
C PRO A 49 2.02 -4.62 -4.92
N ALA A 50 2.77 -5.56 -4.51
CA ALA A 50 3.04 -6.93 -4.95
C ALA A 50 1.90 -7.67 -5.70
N ASN A 51 2.20 -8.87 -6.14
CA ASN A 51 1.23 -9.91 -6.50
C ASN A 51 1.05 -10.91 -5.33
N SER A 52 -0.01 -11.72 -5.38
CA SER A 52 -0.36 -12.65 -4.29
C SER A 52 0.67 -13.74 -4.03
N PHE A 53 1.62 -13.98 -4.93
CA PHE A 53 2.61 -15.06 -4.83
C PHE A 53 4.02 -14.58 -4.47
N GLY A 54 4.21 -13.27 -4.32
CA GLY A 54 5.49 -12.67 -3.91
C GLY A 54 6.58 -12.78 -4.96
N PHE A 55 6.25 -12.79 -6.25
CA PHE A 55 7.23 -12.61 -7.33
C PHE A 55 7.62 -11.15 -7.39
N MET A 56 8.94 -10.89 -7.34
CA MET A 56 9.51 -9.55 -7.29
C MET A 56 10.45 -9.30 -8.46
N ASP A 57 10.03 -9.71 -9.66
CA ASP A 57 10.78 -9.66 -10.92
C ASP A 57 10.22 -8.64 -11.93
N GLY A 58 9.32 -7.75 -11.49
CA GLY A 58 8.72 -6.73 -12.33
C GLY A 58 8.24 -5.49 -11.58
N GLY A 59 8.13 -4.37 -12.31
CA GLY A 59 7.68 -3.10 -11.75
C GLY A 59 8.56 -2.62 -10.58
N ILE A 60 7.94 -2.02 -9.57
CA ILE A 60 8.66 -1.54 -8.38
C ILE A 60 9.26 -2.68 -7.54
N ASP A 61 8.67 -3.88 -7.61
CA ASP A 61 9.19 -5.04 -6.87
C ASP A 61 10.55 -5.50 -7.42
N LEU A 62 10.79 -5.34 -8.73
CA LEU A 62 12.12 -5.55 -9.30
C LEU A 62 13.12 -4.55 -8.70
N ALA A 63 12.76 -3.27 -8.57
CA ALA A 63 13.64 -2.28 -7.95
C ALA A 63 13.96 -2.64 -6.49
N PHE A 64 13.00 -3.19 -5.73
CA PHE A 64 13.27 -3.73 -4.39
C PHE A 64 14.21 -4.93 -4.42
N SER A 65 14.06 -5.84 -5.40
CA SER A 65 14.98 -6.99 -5.56
C SER A 65 16.40 -6.56 -5.95
N GLU A 66 16.52 -5.54 -6.78
CA GLU A 66 17.82 -4.96 -7.17
C GLU A 66 18.49 -4.22 -6.01
N GLN A 67 17.71 -3.45 -5.22
CA GLN A 67 18.22 -2.69 -4.07
C GLN A 67 18.64 -3.60 -2.92
N PHE A 68 17.78 -4.57 -2.55
CA PHE A 68 17.97 -5.38 -1.34
C PHE A 68 18.51 -6.78 -1.61
N GLY A 69 18.58 -7.18 -2.87
CA GLY A 69 18.96 -8.53 -3.29
C GLY A 69 17.81 -9.53 -3.35
N TRP A 70 17.97 -10.54 -4.19
CA TRP A 70 16.96 -11.58 -4.47
C TRP A 70 16.57 -12.45 -3.26
N HIS A 71 17.35 -12.40 -2.19
CA HIS A 71 16.97 -13.04 -0.93
C HIS A 71 15.71 -12.43 -0.29
N LEU A 72 15.36 -11.18 -0.64
CA LEU A 72 14.12 -10.56 -0.20
C LEU A 72 12.91 -11.28 -0.79
N GLN A 73 12.91 -11.56 -2.11
CA GLN A 73 11.86 -12.36 -2.73
C GLN A 73 11.70 -13.73 -2.07
N ALA A 74 12.81 -14.43 -1.84
CA ALA A 74 12.77 -15.74 -1.19
C ALA A 74 12.11 -15.67 0.20
N ARG A 75 12.42 -14.63 0.98
CA ARG A 75 11.83 -14.39 2.31
C ARG A 75 10.34 -14.07 2.23
N VAL A 76 9.92 -13.24 1.27
CA VAL A 76 8.50 -12.91 1.02
C VAL A 76 7.74 -14.20 0.68
N GLN A 77 8.23 -14.99 -0.27
CA GLN A 77 7.60 -16.24 -0.69
C GLN A 77 7.56 -17.29 0.42
N GLU A 78 8.61 -17.39 1.23
CA GLU A 78 8.61 -18.29 2.39
C GLU A 78 7.53 -17.89 3.41
N ARG A 79 7.40 -16.58 3.68
CA ARG A 79 6.35 -16.07 4.56
C ARG A 79 4.95 -16.37 4.01
N ILE A 80 4.75 -16.19 2.71
CA ILE A 80 3.46 -16.49 2.04
C ILE A 80 3.15 -17.99 2.15
N ARG A 81 4.11 -18.88 1.89
CA ARG A 81 3.90 -20.34 2.01
C ARG A 81 3.53 -20.75 3.43
N ARG A 82 4.26 -20.24 4.42
CA ARG A 82 4.12 -20.65 5.81
C ARG A 82 2.85 -20.13 6.47
N ASP A 83 2.56 -18.83 6.31
CA ASP A 83 1.54 -18.14 7.11
C ASP A 83 0.24 -17.88 6.33
N PHE A 84 0.29 -17.96 5.00
CA PHE A 84 -0.85 -17.65 4.12
C PHE A 84 -1.19 -18.81 3.17
N HIS A 85 -0.72 -20.02 3.46
CA HIS A 85 -1.01 -21.24 2.69
C HIS A 85 -0.70 -21.12 1.18
N GLY A 86 0.33 -20.35 0.82
CA GLY A 86 0.83 -20.19 -0.55
C GLY A 86 0.28 -19.01 -1.32
N GLU A 87 -0.68 -18.25 -0.78
CA GLU A 87 -1.25 -17.09 -1.46
C GLU A 87 -1.62 -15.97 -0.49
N LEU A 88 -1.03 -14.77 -0.66
CA LEU A 88 -1.40 -13.57 0.06
C LEU A 88 -2.53 -12.85 -0.70
N LEU A 89 -3.74 -12.88 -0.17
CA LEU A 89 -4.90 -12.30 -0.85
C LEU A 89 -4.84 -10.76 -0.87
N VAL A 90 -5.39 -10.13 -1.91
CA VAL A 90 -5.61 -8.69 -1.94
C VAL A 90 -6.47 -8.29 -0.73
N GLY A 91 -6.00 -7.32 0.05
CA GLY A 91 -6.62 -6.95 1.34
C GLY A 91 -5.95 -7.57 2.57
N GLN A 92 -4.94 -8.40 2.36
CA GLN A 92 -4.01 -8.87 3.39
C GLN A 92 -2.64 -8.21 3.20
N ALA A 93 -1.87 -8.09 4.27
CA ALA A 93 -0.49 -7.60 4.23
C ALA A 93 0.32 -8.14 5.41
N PHE A 94 1.64 -8.14 5.26
CA PHE A 94 2.58 -8.45 6.32
C PHE A 94 3.88 -7.66 6.17
N VAL A 95 4.65 -7.58 7.23
CA VAL A 95 5.95 -6.91 7.27
C VAL A 95 7.06 -7.94 7.26
N VAL A 96 8.09 -7.75 6.40
CA VAL A 96 9.34 -8.53 6.42
C VAL A 96 10.55 -7.62 6.56
N PRO A 97 11.63 -8.07 7.21
CA PRO A 97 12.89 -7.33 7.23
C PRO A 97 13.58 -7.38 5.86
N THR A 98 14.11 -6.24 5.42
CA THR A 98 14.95 -6.13 4.22
C THR A 98 16.41 -6.51 4.50
N LEU A 99 16.85 -6.34 5.75
CA LEU A 99 18.23 -6.37 6.25
C LEU A 99 19.05 -5.12 5.85
N ASP A 100 18.38 -4.08 5.41
CA ASP A 100 18.97 -2.78 5.14
C ASP A 100 18.78 -1.85 6.35
N ALA A 101 19.77 -0.98 6.61
CA ALA A 101 19.74 -0.09 7.77
C ALA A 101 18.90 1.17 7.52
N VAL A 102 18.76 1.60 6.27
CA VAL A 102 18.02 2.82 5.86
C VAL A 102 16.55 2.51 5.63
N TRP A 103 16.24 1.32 5.09
CA TRP A 103 14.90 0.83 4.81
C TRP A 103 14.69 -0.55 5.43
N PRO A 104 14.61 -0.66 6.77
CA PRO A 104 14.69 -1.95 7.48
C PRO A 104 13.52 -2.90 7.21
N HIS A 105 12.39 -2.42 6.71
CA HIS A 105 11.21 -3.26 6.48
C HIS A 105 10.59 -3.06 5.09
N LEU A 106 10.04 -4.15 4.55
CA LEU A 106 9.11 -4.13 3.42
C LEU A 106 7.72 -4.58 3.90
N ILE A 107 6.68 -3.85 3.50
CA ILE A 107 5.27 -4.20 3.72
C ILE A 107 4.73 -4.79 2.42
N CYS A 108 4.52 -6.09 2.38
CA CYS A 108 3.91 -6.74 1.22
C CYS A 108 2.40 -6.59 1.28
N ALA A 109 1.82 -5.87 0.32
CA ALA A 109 0.38 -5.57 0.25
C ALA A 109 -0.10 -5.69 -1.21
N PRO A 110 -0.46 -6.89 -1.69
CA PRO A 110 -0.77 -7.11 -3.09
C PRO A 110 -1.95 -6.30 -3.57
N THR A 111 -1.80 -5.71 -4.76
CA THR A 111 -2.86 -5.00 -5.49
C THR A 111 -3.54 -5.89 -6.52
N MET A 112 -2.95 -7.05 -6.82
CA MET A 112 -3.45 -8.00 -7.81
C MET A 112 -3.03 -9.42 -7.45
N ARG A 113 -3.81 -10.40 -7.89
CA ARG A 113 -3.45 -11.81 -7.70
C ARG A 113 -2.23 -12.18 -8.53
N VAL A 114 -2.29 -11.88 -9.81
CA VAL A 114 -1.20 -11.96 -10.81
C VAL A 114 -1.20 -10.64 -11.58
N PRO A 115 -0.14 -10.30 -12.35
CA PRO A 115 -0.14 -9.12 -13.20
C PRO A 115 -1.38 -9.04 -14.08
N ALA A 116 -2.26 -8.06 -13.82
CA ALA A 116 -3.56 -7.90 -14.48
C ALA A 116 -4.05 -6.45 -14.36
N ASP A 117 -5.01 -6.10 -15.23
CA ASP A 117 -5.76 -4.84 -15.13
C ASP A 117 -6.67 -4.85 -13.89
N VAL A 118 -6.51 -3.87 -13.02
CA VAL A 118 -7.29 -3.70 -11.78
C VAL A 118 -8.02 -2.34 -11.74
N SER A 119 -8.13 -1.66 -12.87
CA SER A 119 -8.68 -0.31 -12.98
C SER A 119 -10.11 -0.18 -12.43
N GLY A 120 -10.94 -1.21 -12.58
CA GLY A 120 -12.33 -1.24 -12.10
C GLY A 120 -12.52 -1.91 -10.73
N THR A 121 -11.46 -2.06 -9.93
CA THR A 121 -11.50 -2.77 -8.66
C THR A 121 -11.24 -1.85 -7.46
N PRO A 122 -11.61 -2.22 -6.24
CA PRO A 122 -11.25 -1.50 -5.02
C PRO A 122 -9.85 -1.87 -4.48
N ASN A 123 -8.96 -2.39 -5.33
CA ASN A 123 -7.74 -3.05 -4.87
C ASN A 123 -6.72 -2.09 -4.24
N ALA A 124 -6.64 -0.81 -4.66
CA ALA A 124 -5.79 0.17 -4.00
C ALA A 124 -6.29 0.48 -2.57
N PHE A 125 -7.62 0.57 -2.37
CA PHE A 125 -8.22 0.69 -1.04
C PHE A 125 -7.88 -0.51 -0.16
N LEU A 126 -8.09 -1.73 -0.67
CA LEU A 126 -7.83 -2.97 0.08
C LEU A 126 -6.37 -3.13 0.45
N ALA A 127 -5.46 -2.89 -0.51
CA ALA A 127 -4.02 -3.01 -0.30
C ALA A 127 -3.48 -1.94 0.68
N PHE A 128 -3.88 -0.68 0.50
CA PHE A 128 -3.41 0.38 1.40
C PHE A 128 -3.95 0.18 2.82
N ARG A 129 -5.24 -0.14 2.97
CA ARG A 129 -5.82 -0.48 4.27
C ARG A 129 -5.07 -1.64 4.93
N ALA A 130 -4.76 -2.69 4.19
CA ALA A 130 -4.01 -3.83 4.71
C ALA A 130 -2.60 -3.44 5.15
N ALA A 131 -1.90 -2.60 4.37
CA ALA A 131 -0.58 -2.09 4.73
C ALA A 131 -0.63 -1.28 6.04
N LEU A 132 -1.62 -0.39 6.21
CA LEU A 132 -1.81 0.38 7.44
C LEU A 132 -2.05 -0.55 8.65
N LEU A 133 -2.92 -1.54 8.52
CA LEU A 133 -3.17 -2.52 9.60
C LEU A 133 -1.94 -3.38 9.90
N ALA A 134 -1.11 -3.71 8.91
CA ALA A 134 0.14 -4.43 9.12
C ALA A 134 1.16 -3.59 9.91
N VAL A 135 1.25 -2.28 9.66
CA VAL A 135 2.05 -1.34 10.47
C VAL A 135 1.55 -1.32 11.92
N GLN A 136 0.24 -1.22 12.13
CA GLN A 136 -0.35 -1.22 13.46
C GLN A 136 -0.03 -2.53 14.22
N ALA A 137 -0.20 -3.67 13.58
CA ALA A 137 0.09 -4.98 14.15
C ALA A 137 1.58 -5.14 14.47
N HIS A 138 2.47 -4.70 13.56
CA HIS A 138 3.91 -4.71 13.77
C HIS A 138 4.30 -3.87 15.00
N ASN A 139 3.81 -2.64 15.07
CA ASN A 139 4.11 -1.74 16.19
C ASN A 139 3.53 -2.24 17.53
N ALA A 140 2.48 -3.05 17.50
CA ALA A 140 1.92 -3.68 18.70
C ALA A 140 2.71 -4.90 19.15
N SER A 141 3.53 -5.51 18.30
CA SER A 141 4.30 -6.73 18.62
C SER A 141 5.56 -6.50 19.46
N GLY A 142 5.93 -5.24 19.71
CA GLY A 142 7.07 -4.88 20.56
C GLY A 142 8.43 -4.86 19.86
N GLY A 143 8.49 -5.00 18.55
CA GLY A 143 9.71 -4.80 17.74
C GLY A 143 10.09 -3.32 17.54
N SER A 144 11.10 -3.05 16.73
CA SER A 144 11.45 -1.69 16.31
C SER A 144 10.25 -1.02 15.63
N PRO A 145 9.75 0.11 16.16
CA PRO A 145 8.51 0.70 15.65
C PRO A 145 8.68 1.30 14.25
N ILE A 146 7.72 1.06 13.38
CA ILE A 146 7.58 1.73 12.10
C ILE A 146 6.89 3.07 12.34
N ARG A 147 7.61 4.18 12.14
CA ARG A 147 7.13 5.55 12.31
C ARG A 147 7.05 6.31 10.99
N ARG A 148 7.78 5.86 9.98
CA ARG A 148 7.80 6.46 8.65
C ARG A 148 7.62 5.37 7.60
N VAL A 149 6.55 5.50 6.82
CA VAL A 149 6.19 4.56 5.76
C VAL A 149 6.24 5.28 4.42
N SER A 150 7.01 4.78 3.47
CA SER A 150 6.97 5.27 2.09
C SER A 150 6.12 4.32 1.22
N CYS A 151 5.20 4.89 0.44
CA CYS A 151 4.24 4.13 -0.35
C CYS A 151 4.16 4.68 -1.78
N PRO A 152 4.30 3.82 -2.80
CA PRO A 152 4.13 4.19 -4.20
C PRO A 152 2.66 4.17 -4.62
N GLY A 153 2.37 4.55 -5.86
CA GLY A 153 1.05 4.38 -6.48
C GLY A 153 0.63 2.91 -6.51
N LEU A 154 -0.57 2.64 -5.99
CA LEU A 154 -1.08 1.28 -5.88
C LEU A 154 -1.93 0.91 -7.09
N GLY A 155 -1.44 -0.04 -7.90
CA GLY A 155 -2.13 -0.50 -9.10
C GLY A 155 -2.09 0.48 -10.29
N THR A 156 -1.34 1.56 -10.23
CA THR A 156 -1.32 2.63 -11.25
C THR A 156 -0.45 2.32 -12.47
N ALA A 157 0.50 1.39 -12.36
CA ALA A 157 1.36 0.97 -13.47
C ALA A 157 0.74 -0.20 -14.23
N ILE A 158 1.16 -1.44 -13.99
CA ILE A 158 0.64 -2.65 -14.65
C ILE A 158 -0.87 -2.80 -14.44
N GLY A 159 -1.37 -2.41 -13.27
CA GLY A 159 -2.79 -2.47 -12.92
C GLY A 159 -3.67 -1.43 -13.61
N ARG A 160 -3.11 -0.47 -14.33
CA ARG A 160 -3.83 0.56 -15.12
C ARG A 160 -4.88 1.35 -14.36
N MET A 161 -4.83 1.36 -13.04
CA MET A 161 -5.74 2.18 -12.24
C MET A 161 -5.48 3.68 -12.50
N ALA A 162 -6.52 4.43 -12.78
CA ALA A 162 -6.40 5.86 -12.97
C ALA A 162 -5.86 6.54 -11.71
N PRO A 163 -4.92 7.51 -11.82
CA PRO A 163 -4.31 8.17 -10.68
C PRO A 163 -5.31 8.72 -9.66
N ASP A 164 -6.38 9.36 -10.11
CA ASP A 164 -7.42 9.90 -9.24
C ASP A 164 -8.17 8.79 -8.48
N VAL A 165 -8.52 7.69 -9.16
CA VAL A 165 -9.17 6.53 -8.52
C VAL A 165 -8.26 5.91 -7.44
N CYS A 166 -6.97 5.76 -7.76
CA CYS A 166 -5.97 5.29 -6.80
C CYS A 166 -5.90 6.20 -5.58
N ALA A 167 -5.76 7.51 -5.78
CA ALA A 167 -5.64 8.50 -4.71
C ALA A 167 -6.90 8.53 -3.82
N ARG A 168 -8.09 8.51 -4.42
CA ARG A 168 -9.38 8.45 -3.71
C ARG A 168 -9.50 7.16 -2.89
N GLN A 169 -9.14 6.01 -3.46
CA GLN A 169 -9.14 4.74 -2.75
C GLN A 169 -8.17 4.71 -1.58
N MET A 170 -6.94 5.22 -1.77
CA MET A 170 -5.95 5.33 -0.71
C MET A 170 -6.41 6.28 0.39
N ARG A 171 -7.03 7.42 0.03
CA ARG A 171 -7.59 8.36 1.00
C ARG A 171 -8.71 7.70 1.82
N ALA A 172 -9.62 7.00 1.19
CA ALA A 172 -10.70 6.28 1.89
C ALA A 172 -10.13 5.21 2.86
N ALA A 173 -9.07 4.50 2.47
CA ALA A 173 -8.38 3.54 3.33
C ALA A 173 -7.72 4.21 4.53
N TYR A 174 -7.09 5.37 4.32
CA TYR A 174 -6.51 6.20 5.39
C TYR A 174 -7.58 6.67 6.36
N ASP A 175 -8.67 7.24 5.85
CA ASP A 175 -9.78 7.72 6.68
C ASP A 175 -10.36 6.60 7.55
N ALA A 176 -10.52 5.40 7.00
CA ALA A 176 -11.04 4.25 7.73
C ALA A 176 -10.05 3.72 8.79
N ALA A 177 -8.78 3.49 8.41
CA ALA A 177 -7.82 2.80 9.28
C ALA A 177 -7.14 3.75 10.28
N VAL A 178 -6.83 4.99 9.88
CA VAL A 178 -6.08 5.94 10.70
C VAL A 178 -7.00 6.87 11.49
N LEU A 179 -8.05 7.40 10.82
CA LEU A 179 -8.96 8.36 11.44
C LEU A 179 -10.22 7.72 12.05
N GLY A 180 -10.43 6.42 11.83
CA GLY A 180 -11.64 5.72 12.30
C GLY A 180 -12.94 6.17 11.61
N ARG A 181 -12.82 6.82 10.43
CA ARG A 181 -13.95 7.35 9.67
C ARG A 181 -14.36 6.34 8.61
N THR A 182 -15.32 5.51 8.93
CA THR A 182 -15.91 4.54 8.00
C THR A 182 -17.29 5.02 7.53
N PRO A 183 -17.70 4.74 6.28
CA PRO A 183 -19.04 5.05 5.83
C PRO A 183 -20.07 4.24 6.63
N GLU A 184 -21.24 4.84 6.89
CA GLU A 184 -22.37 4.10 7.44
C GLU A 184 -22.98 3.23 6.34
N LEU A 185 -22.87 1.91 6.51
CA LEU A 185 -23.39 0.92 5.56
C LEU A 185 -24.50 0.12 6.24
N SER A 186 -25.69 0.73 6.31
CA SER A 186 -26.84 0.12 6.96
C SER A 186 -27.59 -0.88 6.08
N THR A 187 -27.42 -0.77 4.76
CA THR A 187 -28.05 -1.64 3.76
C THR A 187 -27.05 -2.15 2.74
N LEU A 188 -27.41 -3.24 2.03
CA LEU A 188 -26.63 -3.70 0.88
C LEU A 188 -26.53 -2.64 -0.23
N GLN A 189 -27.55 -1.78 -0.35
CA GLN A 189 -27.56 -0.69 -1.33
C GLN A 189 -26.47 0.35 -0.98
N ASP A 190 -26.29 0.70 0.30
CA ASP A 190 -25.22 1.60 0.75
C ASP A 190 -23.84 1.00 0.42
N ALA A 191 -23.66 -0.30 0.66
CA ALA A 191 -22.42 -0.99 0.31
C ALA A 191 -22.14 -1.01 -1.20
N LYS A 192 -23.18 -1.17 -2.04
CA LYS A 192 -23.05 -1.08 -3.50
C LYS A 192 -22.69 0.33 -3.95
N LEU A 193 -23.31 1.36 -3.39
CA LEU A 193 -22.99 2.76 -3.69
C LEU A 193 -21.55 3.08 -3.28
N TRP A 194 -21.13 2.64 -2.10
CA TRP A 194 -19.75 2.77 -1.63
C TRP A 194 -18.76 2.09 -2.58
N HIS A 195 -19.04 0.87 -3.03
CA HIS A 195 -18.21 0.17 -4.00
C HIS A 195 -18.09 0.96 -5.31
N VAL A 196 -19.20 1.50 -5.82
CA VAL A 196 -19.21 2.34 -7.03
C VAL A 196 -18.38 3.61 -6.83
N GLN A 197 -18.51 4.29 -5.68
CA GLN A 197 -17.72 5.48 -5.35
C GLN A 197 -16.21 5.18 -5.31
N LEU A 198 -15.80 4.01 -4.88
CA LEU A 198 -14.39 3.61 -4.89
C LEU A 198 -13.87 3.31 -6.30
N THR A 199 -14.66 2.72 -7.18
CA THR A 199 -14.18 2.07 -8.40
C THR A 199 -14.38 2.87 -9.69
N ARG A 200 -15.33 3.81 -9.73
CA ARG A 200 -15.59 4.60 -10.95
C ARG A 200 -14.57 5.71 -11.17
N ALA A 201 -14.20 5.91 -12.44
CA ALA A 201 -13.30 6.99 -12.87
C ALA A 201 -14.02 8.35 -13.04
N ASP A 202 -15.35 8.34 -13.18
CA ASP A 202 -16.14 9.51 -13.62
C ASP A 202 -16.90 10.19 -12.46
N LEU A 203 -16.35 10.19 -11.27
CA LEU A 203 -16.95 10.84 -10.09
C LEU A 203 -16.17 12.04 -9.63
#